data_ac64f643a136cc8d3838c2c5219b93da
#
_entry.id   ac64f643a136cc8d3838c2c5219b93da
#
_cell.length_a   1.000
_cell.length_b   1.000
_cell.length_c   1.000
_cell.angle_alpha   90.00
_cell.angle_beta   90.00
_cell.angle_gamma   90.00
#
_symmetry.space_group_name_H-M   'P 1'
#
loop_
_entity.id
_entity.type
_entity.pdbx_description
1 polymer ?
#
loop_
_entity_poly.entity_id
_entity_poly.type
_entity_poly.pdbx_seq_one_letter_code
_entity_poly.pdbx_strand_id
1 'polypeptide(L)'
;VVLTADVKVGRHACVFHGTVIGHDTVLGDFSHVYSLVSIGGGVSIGERASVFPGARIVPRISIGNGATVGIGSAVMRSVDPGITVFGVPAQRLRVV
;
A
#
# COMPACT_ATOMS: atom_id res chain seq x y z
N VAL A 1 9.21 0.43 -12.13
CA VAL A 1 8.19 -0.38 -11.43
C VAL A 1 8.38 -1.84 -11.82
N VAL A 2 8.43 -2.70 -10.82
CA VAL A 2 8.50 -4.15 -11.05
C VAL A 2 7.21 -4.77 -10.58
N LEU A 3 6.48 -5.38 -11.50
CA LEU A 3 5.27 -6.16 -11.21
C LEU A 3 5.61 -7.62 -11.39
N THR A 4 5.32 -8.43 -10.38
CA THR A 4 5.49 -9.87 -10.48
C THR A 4 4.21 -10.54 -11.01
N ALA A 5 4.08 -11.85 -10.89
CA ALA A 5 2.98 -12.58 -11.51
C ALA A 5 1.61 -12.23 -10.92
N ASP A 6 0.60 -12.15 -11.78
CA ASP A 6 -0.80 -12.01 -11.39
C ASP A 6 -1.14 -10.76 -10.58
N VAL A 7 -0.44 -9.67 -10.82
CA VAL A 7 -0.77 -8.36 -10.24
C VAL A 7 -1.93 -7.75 -11.02
N LYS A 8 -2.96 -7.30 -10.29
CA LYS A 8 -4.11 -6.61 -10.87
C LYS A 8 -4.06 -5.15 -10.48
N VAL A 9 -4.17 -4.28 -11.47
CA VAL A 9 -4.10 -2.83 -11.28
C VAL A 9 -5.44 -2.23 -11.69
N GLY A 10 -6.09 -1.56 -10.77
CA GLY A 10 -7.40 -0.95 -10.99
C GLY A 10 -7.33 0.26 -11.90
N ARG A 11 -8.52 0.83 -12.20
CA ARG A 11 -8.64 2.00 -13.05
C ARG A 11 -8.02 3.21 -12.38
N HIS A 12 -7.25 3.97 -13.15
CA HIS A 12 -6.61 5.20 -12.67
C HIS A 12 -5.71 5.00 -11.44
N ALA A 13 -5.27 3.76 -11.19
CA ALA A 13 -4.26 3.51 -10.17
C ALA A 13 -2.90 3.99 -10.68
N CYS A 14 -2.12 4.56 -9.77
CA CYS A 14 -0.79 5.08 -10.10
C CYS A 14 0.27 4.35 -9.28
N VAL A 15 1.34 3.94 -9.95
CA VAL A 15 2.49 3.32 -9.29
C VAL A 15 3.74 4.05 -9.77
N PHE A 16 4.49 4.62 -8.84
CA PHE A 16 5.64 5.46 -9.16
C PHE A 16 6.94 4.65 -9.15
N HIS A 17 8.02 5.29 -9.57
CA HIS A 17 9.28 4.63 -9.86
C HIS A 17 9.89 3.91 -8.65
N GLY A 18 10.62 2.84 -8.93
CA GLY A 18 11.34 2.06 -7.93
C GLY A 18 10.46 1.18 -7.04
N THR A 19 9.14 1.19 -7.24
CA THR A 19 8.21 0.36 -6.49
C THR A 19 8.23 -1.07 -7.01
N VAL A 20 8.23 -2.04 -6.09
CA VAL A 20 8.15 -3.47 -6.37
C VAL A 20 6.86 -4.00 -5.77
N ILE A 21 6.06 -4.67 -6.61
CA ILE A 21 4.78 -5.24 -6.20
C ILE A 21 4.84 -6.75 -6.31
N GLY A 22 4.62 -7.42 -5.19
CA GLY A 22 4.65 -8.88 -5.09
C GLY A 22 3.47 -9.54 -5.82
N HIS A 23 3.60 -10.83 -6.05
CA HIS A 23 2.62 -11.63 -6.80
C HIS A 23 1.24 -11.62 -6.15
N ASP A 24 0.20 -11.76 -6.97
CA ASP A 24 -1.19 -11.83 -6.51
C ASP A 24 -1.68 -10.60 -5.73
N THR A 25 -1.01 -9.47 -5.89
CA THR A 25 -1.43 -8.21 -5.28
C THR A 25 -2.45 -7.52 -6.15
N VAL A 26 -3.43 -6.89 -5.51
CA VAL A 26 -4.49 -6.14 -6.18
C VAL A 26 -4.42 -4.68 -5.77
N LEU A 27 -4.35 -3.79 -6.74
CA LEU A 27 -4.43 -2.35 -6.51
C LEU A 27 -5.82 -1.87 -6.91
N GLY A 28 -6.54 -1.29 -5.97
CA GLY A 28 -7.89 -0.78 -6.20
C GLY A 28 -7.92 0.44 -7.11
N ASP A 29 -9.11 0.79 -7.57
CA ASP A 29 -9.31 1.96 -8.42
C ASP A 29 -8.87 3.23 -7.69
N PHE A 30 -8.19 4.11 -8.41
CA PHE A 30 -7.70 5.39 -7.87
C PHE A 30 -6.73 5.25 -6.70
N SER A 31 -6.14 4.08 -6.50
CA SER A 31 -5.08 3.93 -5.50
C SER A 31 -3.79 4.57 -6.00
N HIS A 32 -2.98 5.05 -5.06
CA HIS A 32 -1.70 5.68 -5.36
C HIS A 32 -0.61 5.01 -4.56
N VAL A 33 0.33 4.37 -5.25
CA VAL A 33 1.52 3.80 -4.64
C VAL A 33 2.69 4.64 -5.09
N TYR A 34 3.28 5.37 -4.17
CA TYR A 34 4.36 6.29 -4.50
C TYR A 34 5.68 5.57 -4.70
N SER A 35 6.78 6.32 -4.72
CA SER A 35 8.08 5.80 -5.12
C SER A 35 8.72 4.91 -4.07
N LEU A 36 9.51 3.93 -4.51
CA LEU A 36 10.36 3.11 -3.65
C LEU A 36 9.57 2.34 -2.58
N VAL A 37 8.34 1.97 -2.90
CA VAL A 37 7.50 1.14 -2.03
C VAL A 37 7.77 -0.32 -2.33
N SER A 38 7.80 -1.14 -1.28
CA SER A 38 7.89 -2.59 -1.41
C SER A 38 6.60 -3.22 -0.89
N ILE A 39 5.86 -3.86 -1.78
CA ILE A 39 4.61 -4.53 -1.44
C ILE A 39 4.81 -6.04 -1.56
N GLY A 40 4.53 -6.76 -0.49
CA GLY A 40 4.59 -8.21 -0.48
C GLY A 40 3.50 -8.86 -1.32
N GLY A 41 3.61 -10.16 -1.53
CA GLY A 41 2.62 -10.91 -2.29
C GLY A 41 1.28 -11.03 -1.57
N GLY A 42 0.21 -11.11 -2.34
CA GLY A 42 -1.15 -11.31 -1.81
C GLY A 42 -1.71 -10.12 -1.04
N VAL A 43 -1.21 -8.92 -1.29
CA VAL A 43 -1.69 -7.70 -0.64
C VAL A 43 -2.86 -7.12 -1.44
N SER A 44 -3.85 -6.61 -0.73
CA SER A 44 -4.98 -5.89 -1.34
C SER A 44 -4.89 -4.43 -0.94
N ILE A 45 -4.70 -3.55 -1.92
CA ILE A 45 -4.73 -2.10 -1.71
C ILE A 45 -6.10 -1.60 -2.14
N GLY A 46 -6.82 -0.97 -1.22
CA GLY A 46 -8.20 -0.52 -1.45
C GLY A 46 -8.30 0.65 -2.40
N GLU A 47 -9.53 0.96 -2.82
CA GLU A 47 -9.81 2.12 -3.64
C GLU A 47 -9.40 3.40 -2.93
N ARG A 48 -8.79 4.31 -3.65
CA ARG A 48 -8.34 5.62 -3.14
C ARG A 48 -7.38 5.53 -1.96
N ALA A 49 -6.81 4.37 -1.70
CA ALA A 49 -5.75 4.24 -0.71
C ALA A 49 -4.46 4.85 -1.24
N SER A 50 -3.65 5.37 -0.34
CA SER A 50 -2.37 5.99 -0.68
C SER A 50 -1.25 5.36 0.13
N VAL A 51 -0.20 4.92 -0.54
CA VAL A 51 0.99 4.35 0.09
C VAL A 51 2.17 5.25 -0.24
N PHE A 52 2.65 5.99 0.73
CA PHE A 52 3.65 7.02 0.52
C PHE A 52 5.07 6.44 0.34
N PRO A 53 6.02 7.28 -0.16
CA PRO A 53 7.33 6.77 -0.56
C PRO A 53 8.07 6.01 0.53
N GLY A 54 8.75 4.96 0.11
CA GLY A 54 9.62 4.17 0.98
C GLY A 54 8.90 3.22 1.93
N ALA A 55 7.58 3.15 1.89
CA ALA A 55 6.82 2.24 2.76
C ALA A 55 7.06 0.78 2.38
N ARG A 56 6.94 -0.10 3.35
CA ARG A 56 7.05 -1.54 3.17
C ARG A 56 5.81 -2.20 3.73
N ILE A 57 5.21 -3.09 2.96
CA ILE A 57 3.98 -3.78 3.34
C ILE A 57 4.25 -5.28 3.30
N VAL A 58 4.05 -5.95 4.45
CA VAL A 58 4.27 -7.39 4.54
C VAL A 58 3.21 -8.15 3.72
N PRO A 59 3.51 -9.39 3.29
CA PRO A 59 2.56 -10.16 2.48
C PRO A 59 1.22 -10.42 3.18
N ARG A 60 0.19 -10.60 2.37
CA ARG A 60 -1.12 -11.11 2.76
C ARG A 60 -1.90 -10.24 3.74
N ILE A 61 -1.74 -8.95 3.64
CA ILE A 61 -2.57 -8.02 4.41
C ILE A 61 -3.38 -7.12 3.46
N SER A 62 -4.33 -6.40 4.03
CA SER A 62 -5.18 -5.48 3.29
C SER A 62 -4.98 -4.07 3.77
N ILE A 63 -4.91 -3.14 2.84
CA ILE A 63 -4.97 -1.71 3.11
C ILE A 63 -6.36 -1.25 2.68
N GLY A 64 -7.16 -0.79 3.63
CA GLY A 64 -8.57 -0.49 3.38
C GLY A 64 -8.78 0.68 2.44
N ASN A 65 -10.00 0.81 1.93
CA ASN A 65 -10.37 1.92 1.04
C ASN A 65 -10.11 3.26 1.71
N GLY A 66 -9.49 4.18 1.01
CA GLY A 66 -9.18 5.50 1.53
C GLY A 66 -8.13 5.56 2.63
N ALA A 67 -7.51 4.44 2.98
CA ALA A 67 -6.47 4.41 3.99
C ALA A 67 -5.18 5.05 3.47
N THR A 68 -4.35 5.52 4.39
CA THR A 68 -3.07 6.15 4.07
C THR A 68 -1.94 5.50 4.84
N VAL A 69 -0.91 5.11 4.14
CA VAL A 69 0.33 4.60 4.73
C VAL A 69 1.39 5.69 4.61
N GLY A 70 1.89 6.15 5.74
CA GLY A 70 2.85 7.25 5.79
C GLY A 70 4.22 6.89 5.22
N ILE A 71 5.00 7.93 4.94
CA ILE A 71 6.33 7.79 4.35
C ILE A 71 7.23 6.89 5.21
N GLY A 72 7.93 5.96 4.58
CA GLY A 72 8.89 5.07 5.24
C GLY A 72 8.31 4.09 6.24
N SER A 73 7.00 3.93 6.30
CA SER A 73 6.34 3.07 7.28
C SER A 73 6.54 1.59 6.97
N ALA A 74 6.57 0.76 8.02
CA ALA A 74 6.58 -0.69 7.90
C ALA A 74 5.24 -1.24 8.39
N VAL A 75 4.39 -1.66 7.47
CA VAL A 75 3.03 -2.11 7.76
C VAL A 75 3.02 -3.61 7.97
N MET A 76 2.72 -4.04 9.16
CA MET A 76 2.74 -5.45 9.56
C MET A 76 1.35 -6.03 9.80
N ARG A 77 0.32 -5.22 9.75
CA ARG A 77 -1.08 -5.62 9.96
C ARG A 77 -1.96 -4.92 8.96
N SER A 78 -3.10 -5.51 8.66
CA SER A 78 -4.10 -4.87 7.82
C SER A 78 -4.53 -3.53 8.39
N VAL A 79 -4.82 -2.60 7.51
CA VAL A 79 -5.23 -1.23 7.86
C VAL A 79 -6.69 -1.06 7.49
N ASP A 80 -7.50 -0.62 8.45
CA ASP A 80 -8.93 -0.40 8.24
C ASP A 80 -9.17 0.76 7.27
N PRO A 81 -10.33 0.80 6.59
CA PRO A 81 -10.67 1.89 5.70
C PRO A 81 -10.59 3.26 6.37
N GLY A 82 -10.07 4.24 5.65
CA GLY A 82 -10.00 5.61 6.09
C GLY A 82 -8.97 5.91 7.17
N ILE A 83 -8.21 4.92 7.59
CA ILE A 83 -7.22 5.08 8.67
C ILE A 83 -5.86 5.45 8.09
N THR A 84 -5.18 6.35 8.77
CA THR A 84 -3.78 6.69 8.49
C THR A 84 -2.88 5.98 9.48
N VAL A 85 -1.87 5.28 8.97
CA VAL A 85 -0.84 4.63 9.79
C VAL A 85 0.52 5.21 9.46
N PHE A 86 1.41 5.23 10.46
CA PHE A 86 2.75 5.79 10.31
C PHE A 86 3.73 5.11 11.26
N GLY A 87 4.95 4.93 10.82
CA GLY A 87 6.05 4.50 11.67
C GLY A 87 6.54 3.09 11.38
N VAL A 88 7.50 2.65 12.21
CA VAL A 88 8.11 1.32 12.16
C VAL A 88 8.10 0.73 13.56
N PRO A 89 7.18 -0.20 13.89
CA PRO A 89 6.06 -0.67 13.08
C PRO A 89 5.01 0.42 12.89
N ALA A 90 4.28 0.37 11.76
CA ALA A 90 3.24 1.35 11.48
C ALA A 90 2.10 1.22 12.49
N GLN A 91 1.70 2.33 13.06
CA GLN A 91 0.61 2.44 14.00
C GLN A 91 -0.35 3.52 13.55
N ARG A 92 -1.60 3.40 13.98
CA ARG A 92 -2.61 4.40 13.68
C ARG A 92 -2.15 5.77 14.16
N LEU A 93 -2.14 6.72 13.23
CA LEU A 93 -1.85 8.10 13.58
C LEU A 93 -3.08 8.70 14.24
N ARG A 94 -2.90 9.21 15.45
CA ARG A 94 -3.98 9.86 16.21
C ARG A 94 -3.79 11.35 16.21
N VAL A 95 -4.86 12.06 15.93
CA VAL A 95 -4.93 13.51 16.13
C VAL A 95 -5.41 13.75 17.55
N VAL A 96 -4.61 14.45 18.31
CA VAL A 96 -4.91 14.75 19.71
C VAL A 96 -5.60 16.11 19.82
#